data_5d0ad437f06f7433d6288213302d53a7
#
_entry.id   5d0ad437f06f7433d6288213302d53a7
#
_cell.length_a   1.000
_cell.length_b   1.000
_cell.length_c   1.000
_cell.angle_alpha   90.00
_cell.angle_beta   90.00
_cell.angle_gamma   90.00
#
_symmetry.space_group_name_H-M   'P 1'
#
loop_
_entity.id
_entity.type
_entity.pdbx_description
1 polymer ?
#
loop_
_entity_poly.entity_id
_entity_poly.type
_entity_poly.pdbx_seq_one_letter_code
_entity_poly.pdbx_strand_id
1 'polypeptide(L)'
;MKKIIFAFIILFVFLLPMIIFYQPWVNALPSTPRHASPEQLEKTVRYLTQTVHPRSADNIDNLNRSAEYIKEVFVSSGARVTSQDVPITGGPYKNIVADYGPADGPLIIIGAHYDSASSYENDQLTYTPGADDNASGVAGLLELARLLHQQVPKTGVQLVAYASEEPPGDDANLLI
;
A
#
# COMPACT_ATOMS: atom_id res chain seq x y z
N MET A 1 -26.14 44.38 -19.58
CA MET A 1 -25.49 43.13 -19.98
C MET A 1 -24.18 42.84 -19.22
N LYS A 2 -23.17 43.69 -19.29
CA LYS A 2 -21.84 43.45 -18.61
C LYS A 2 -21.94 43.17 -17.11
N LYS A 3 -22.78 43.87 -16.35
CA LYS A 3 -22.98 43.67 -14.89
C LYS A 3 -23.63 42.33 -14.57
N ILE A 4 -24.53 41.84 -15.42
CA ILE A 4 -25.18 40.55 -15.24
C ILE A 4 -24.21 39.42 -15.54
N ILE A 5 -23.39 39.52 -16.57
CA ILE A 5 -22.34 38.53 -16.88
C ILE A 5 -21.32 38.46 -15.74
N PHE A 6 -20.91 39.61 -15.22
CA PHE A 6 -19.96 39.63 -14.07
C PHE A 6 -20.54 38.98 -12.82
N ALA A 7 -21.83 39.20 -12.51
CA ALA A 7 -22.50 38.53 -11.39
C ALA A 7 -22.56 37.00 -11.57
N PHE A 8 -22.84 36.51 -12.81
CA PHE A 8 -22.80 35.08 -13.09
C PHE A 8 -21.40 34.45 -12.96
N ILE A 9 -20.36 35.17 -13.37
CA ILE A 9 -18.97 34.70 -13.21
C ILE A 9 -18.62 34.58 -11.73
N ILE A 10 -18.95 35.57 -10.90
CA ILE A 10 -18.72 35.53 -9.47
C ILE A 10 -19.47 34.35 -8.84
N LEU A 11 -20.75 34.19 -9.15
CA LEU A 11 -21.58 33.10 -8.65
C LEU A 11 -20.98 31.74 -9.03
N PHE A 12 -20.50 31.58 -10.27
CA PHE A 12 -19.90 30.34 -10.76
C PHE A 12 -18.57 30.05 -10.04
N VAL A 13 -17.72 31.05 -9.83
CA VAL A 13 -16.43 30.92 -9.13
C VAL A 13 -16.62 30.47 -7.68
N PHE A 14 -17.71 30.86 -7.03
CA PHE A 14 -17.98 30.45 -5.63
C PHE A 14 -18.77 29.15 -5.54
N LEU A 15 -19.73 28.91 -6.44
CA LEU A 15 -20.54 27.68 -6.41
C LEU A 15 -19.79 26.45 -6.92
N LEU A 16 -18.93 26.58 -7.91
CA LEU A 16 -18.22 25.44 -8.49
C LEU A 16 -17.30 24.74 -7.46
N PRO A 17 -16.45 25.43 -6.71
CA PRO A 17 -15.70 24.81 -5.61
C PRO A 17 -16.60 24.19 -4.56
N MET A 18 -17.68 24.87 -4.17
CA MET A 18 -18.62 24.34 -3.20
C MET A 18 -19.24 23.02 -3.65
N ILE A 19 -19.63 22.91 -4.92
CA ILE A 19 -20.17 21.69 -5.53
C ILE A 19 -19.12 20.58 -5.56
N ILE A 20 -17.87 20.91 -5.93
CA ILE A 20 -16.75 19.96 -5.99
C ILE A 20 -16.40 19.42 -4.60
N PHE A 21 -16.35 20.26 -3.58
CA PHE A 21 -15.97 19.87 -2.23
C PHE A 21 -17.10 19.18 -1.45
N TYR A 22 -18.33 19.67 -1.56
CA TYR A 22 -19.47 19.10 -0.81
C TYR A 22 -20.12 17.90 -1.50
N GLN A 23 -19.96 17.75 -2.82
CA GLN A 23 -20.52 16.65 -3.61
C GLN A 23 -21.93 16.22 -3.14
N PRO A 24 -22.94 17.12 -3.14
CA PRO A 24 -24.24 16.90 -2.50
C PRO A 24 -25.04 15.73 -3.09
N TRP A 25 -24.60 15.18 -4.22
CA TRP A 25 -25.19 14.00 -4.87
C TRP A 25 -24.46 12.69 -4.53
N VAL A 26 -23.33 12.75 -3.80
CA VAL A 26 -22.66 11.55 -3.29
C VAL A 26 -23.33 11.16 -1.99
N ASN A 27 -24.28 10.24 -2.06
CA ASN A 27 -24.81 9.63 -0.86
C ASN A 27 -23.73 8.76 -0.24
N ALA A 28 -23.27 9.13 0.94
CA ALA A 28 -22.46 8.24 1.75
C ALA A 28 -23.27 6.97 2.02
N LEU A 29 -22.79 5.83 1.53
CA LEU A 29 -23.41 4.55 1.89
C LEU A 29 -23.34 4.43 3.41
N PRO A 30 -24.46 4.04 4.09
CA PRO A 30 -24.42 3.79 5.51
C PRO A 30 -23.41 2.69 5.79
N SER A 31 -22.23 3.07 6.26
CA SER A 31 -21.20 2.14 6.70
C SER A 31 -21.25 2.06 8.22
N THR A 32 -21.31 0.87 8.77
CA THR A 32 -20.87 0.68 10.14
C THR A 32 -19.42 1.10 10.22
N PRO A 33 -19.07 2.10 11.05
CA PRO A 33 -17.70 2.54 11.17
C PRO A 33 -16.81 1.34 11.57
N ARG A 34 -15.87 0.98 10.71
CA ARG A 34 -14.81 0.04 11.06
C ARG A 34 -13.60 0.88 11.39
N HIS A 35 -13.06 0.63 12.56
CA HIS A 35 -11.89 1.36 13.00
C HIS A 35 -10.67 0.48 12.79
N ALA A 36 -9.69 1.01 12.05
CA ALA A 36 -8.35 0.45 12.05
C ALA A 36 -7.77 0.50 13.47
N SER A 37 -7.00 -0.52 13.84
CA SER A 37 -6.32 -0.54 15.14
C SER A 37 -4.99 0.22 15.05
N PRO A 38 -4.84 1.35 15.75
CA PRO A 38 -3.57 2.07 15.81
C PRO A 38 -2.44 1.18 16.33
N GLU A 39 -2.72 0.30 17.30
CA GLU A 39 -1.74 -0.62 17.87
C GLU A 39 -1.23 -1.63 16.84
N GLN A 40 -2.11 -2.15 15.96
CA GLN A 40 -1.69 -3.08 14.92
C GLN A 40 -0.91 -2.38 13.82
N LEU A 41 -1.29 -1.17 13.46
CA LEU A 41 -0.55 -0.34 12.51
C LEU A 41 0.86 -0.06 13.04
N GLU A 42 0.98 0.45 14.28
CA GLU A 42 2.26 0.72 14.93
C GLU A 42 3.11 -0.56 15.06
N LYS A 43 2.52 -1.67 15.49
CA LYS A 43 3.22 -2.96 15.60
C LYS A 43 3.82 -3.40 14.28
N THR A 44 3.08 -3.26 13.18
CA THR A 44 3.55 -3.63 11.85
C THR A 44 4.71 -2.73 11.40
N VAL A 45 4.57 -1.42 11.55
CA VAL A 45 5.64 -0.47 11.22
C VAL A 45 6.90 -0.78 12.03
N ARG A 46 6.79 -0.96 13.34
CA ARG A 46 7.95 -1.30 14.21
C ARG A 46 8.58 -2.62 13.83
N TYR A 47 7.80 -3.65 13.53
CA TYR A 47 8.34 -4.94 13.10
C TYR A 47 9.18 -4.79 11.83
N LEU A 48 8.64 -4.12 10.82
CA LEU A 48 9.31 -3.93 9.54
C LEU A 48 10.55 -3.03 9.65
N THR A 49 10.53 -2.00 10.49
CA THR A 49 11.60 -1.00 10.58
C THR A 49 12.67 -1.30 11.62
N GLN A 50 12.38 -2.18 12.58
CA GLN A 50 13.29 -2.45 13.71
C GLN A 50 13.70 -3.92 13.80
N THR A 51 12.80 -4.87 13.48
CA THR A 51 13.06 -6.30 13.63
C THR A 51 13.61 -6.94 12.37
N VAL A 52 13.10 -6.54 11.19
CA VAL A 52 13.52 -7.09 9.89
C VAL A 52 14.15 -6.01 8.99
N HIS A 53 14.80 -5.05 9.60
CA HIS A 53 15.58 -4.02 8.93
C HIS A 53 17.05 -4.45 8.79
N PRO A 54 17.71 -4.10 7.67
CA PRO A 54 17.18 -3.47 6.44
C PRO A 54 16.41 -4.46 5.55
N ARG A 55 15.47 -3.94 4.75
CA ARG A 55 14.65 -4.71 3.81
C ARG A 55 15.03 -4.42 2.35
N SER A 56 16.28 -4.16 2.11
CA SER A 56 16.79 -3.84 0.77
C SER A 56 17.14 -5.10 -0.03
N ALA A 57 17.36 -4.94 -1.32
CA ALA A 57 17.81 -5.99 -2.22
C ALA A 57 19.10 -6.70 -1.74
N ASP A 58 19.98 -5.98 -1.02
CA ASP A 58 21.21 -6.51 -0.44
C ASP A 58 20.97 -7.38 0.81
N ASN A 59 19.75 -7.39 1.33
CA ASN A 59 19.38 -8.09 2.56
C ASN A 59 18.21 -9.05 2.34
N ILE A 60 18.42 -9.99 1.45
CA ILE A 60 17.40 -10.95 0.99
C ILE A 60 16.74 -11.74 2.15
N ASP A 61 17.48 -12.06 3.19
CA ASP A 61 16.93 -12.77 4.35
C ASP A 61 15.88 -11.94 5.09
N ASN A 62 16.11 -10.65 5.25
CA ASN A 62 15.12 -9.75 5.86
C ASN A 62 13.94 -9.49 4.94
N LEU A 63 14.15 -9.40 3.63
CA LEU A 63 13.06 -9.36 2.65
C LEU A 63 12.19 -10.61 2.74
N ASN A 64 12.78 -11.79 2.77
CA ASN A 64 12.06 -13.05 2.90
C ASN A 64 11.30 -13.14 4.24
N ARG A 65 11.89 -12.70 5.35
CA ARG A 65 11.22 -12.64 6.65
C ARG A 65 10.03 -11.66 6.62
N SER A 66 10.16 -10.54 5.92
CA SER A 66 9.06 -9.60 5.72
C SER A 66 7.94 -10.22 4.89
N ALA A 67 8.29 -10.92 3.80
CA ALA A 67 7.34 -11.63 2.96
C ALA A 67 6.55 -12.69 3.74
N GLU A 68 7.23 -13.52 4.55
CA GLU A 68 6.56 -14.53 5.37
C GLU A 68 5.65 -13.89 6.44
N TYR A 69 6.09 -12.83 7.11
CA TYR A 69 5.22 -12.10 8.04
C TYR A 69 3.95 -11.57 7.37
N ILE A 70 4.07 -10.95 6.19
CA ILE A 70 2.94 -10.44 5.41
C ILE A 70 2.01 -11.58 5.02
N LYS A 71 2.57 -12.68 4.51
CA LYS A 71 1.83 -13.87 4.12
C LYS A 71 1.05 -14.50 5.28
N GLU A 72 1.67 -14.61 6.45
CA GLU A 72 1.00 -15.12 7.67
C GLU A 72 -0.20 -14.26 8.06
N VAL A 73 -0.09 -12.93 7.99
CA VAL A 73 -1.22 -12.03 8.26
C VAL A 73 -2.32 -12.20 7.23
N PHE A 74 -1.99 -12.29 5.94
CA PHE A 74 -2.97 -12.53 4.88
C PHE A 74 -3.68 -13.88 5.04
N VAL A 75 -2.96 -14.95 5.33
CA VAL A 75 -3.55 -16.27 5.60
C VAL A 75 -4.48 -16.22 6.82
N SER A 76 -4.02 -15.60 7.92
CA SER A 76 -4.83 -15.49 9.14
C SER A 76 -6.08 -14.63 8.97
N SER A 77 -6.09 -13.74 7.98
CA SER A 77 -7.25 -12.94 7.59
C SER A 77 -8.20 -13.65 6.60
N GLY A 78 -7.99 -14.93 6.33
CA GLY A 78 -8.88 -15.75 5.50
C GLY A 78 -8.77 -15.50 4.00
N ALA A 79 -7.69 -14.85 3.53
CA ALA A 79 -7.43 -14.67 2.12
C ALA A 79 -7.03 -15.98 1.42
N ARG A 80 -7.28 -16.03 0.11
CA ARG A 80 -6.59 -16.96 -0.78
C ARG A 80 -5.24 -16.37 -1.13
N VAL A 81 -4.15 -16.90 -0.54
CA VAL A 81 -2.81 -16.31 -0.67
C VAL A 81 -1.98 -17.07 -1.71
N THR A 82 -1.35 -16.33 -2.60
CA THR A 82 -0.35 -16.82 -3.56
C THR A 82 0.93 -16.00 -3.46
N SER A 83 2.05 -16.61 -3.87
CA SER A 83 3.32 -15.90 -4.02
C SER A 83 3.68 -15.87 -5.50
N GLN A 84 4.04 -14.70 -5.99
CA GLN A 84 4.47 -14.47 -7.36
C GLN A 84 5.98 -14.19 -7.35
N ASP A 85 6.75 -15.03 -8.04
CA ASP A 85 8.18 -14.79 -8.19
C ASP A 85 8.44 -13.57 -9.08
N VAL A 86 9.34 -12.71 -8.63
CA VAL A 86 9.74 -11.50 -9.34
C VAL A 86 11.12 -11.76 -9.95
N PRO A 87 11.23 -11.82 -11.29
CA PRO A 87 12.47 -12.18 -11.98
C PRO A 87 13.44 -10.99 -12.08
N ILE A 88 13.96 -10.54 -10.94
CA ILE A 88 14.95 -9.47 -10.88
C ILE A 88 16.31 -10.06 -10.48
N THR A 89 17.38 -9.50 -11.05
CA THR A 89 18.76 -9.88 -10.71
C THR A 89 19.02 -9.62 -9.23
N GLY A 90 19.53 -10.60 -8.51
CA GLY A 90 19.92 -10.46 -7.10
C GLY A 90 19.18 -11.37 -6.12
N GLY A 91 18.08 -11.99 -6.48
CA GLY A 91 17.47 -12.96 -5.56
C GLY A 91 16.08 -13.46 -5.95
N PRO A 92 15.57 -14.44 -5.19
CA PRO A 92 14.21 -14.90 -5.32
C PRO A 92 13.27 -13.95 -4.58
N TYR A 93 12.96 -12.80 -5.17
CA TYR A 93 11.96 -11.86 -4.63
C TYR A 93 10.55 -12.38 -4.88
N LYS A 94 9.62 -12.08 -3.98
CA LYS A 94 8.24 -12.57 -4.08
C LYS A 94 7.23 -11.48 -3.78
N ASN A 95 6.38 -11.16 -4.72
CA ASN A 95 5.15 -10.45 -4.38
C ASN A 95 4.21 -11.41 -3.63
N ILE A 96 3.58 -10.91 -2.58
CA ILE A 96 2.59 -11.66 -1.83
C ILE A 96 1.21 -11.14 -2.19
N VAL A 97 0.37 -12.01 -2.74
CA VAL A 97 -0.94 -11.68 -3.26
C VAL A 97 -2.02 -12.33 -2.41
N ALA A 98 -3.01 -11.56 -1.99
CA ALA A 98 -4.12 -12.01 -1.15
C ALA A 98 -5.45 -11.63 -1.79
N ASP A 99 -6.25 -12.63 -2.16
CA ASP A 99 -7.54 -12.46 -2.82
C ASP A 99 -8.71 -12.65 -1.85
N TYR A 100 -9.65 -11.72 -1.92
CA TYR A 100 -10.90 -11.71 -1.15
C TYR A 100 -12.11 -11.57 -2.07
N GLY A 101 -13.23 -12.14 -1.64
CA GLY A 101 -14.49 -12.05 -2.39
C GLY A 101 -14.55 -12.95 -3.62
N PRO A 102 -15.48 -12.67 -4.56
CA PRO A 102 -15.67 -13.48 -5.76
C PRO A 102 -14.46 -13.35 -6.70
N ALA A 103 -14.16 -14.46 -7.40
CA ALA A 103 -13.10 -14.50 -8.41
C ALA A 103 -13.54 -13.90 -9.75
N ASP A 104 -14.85 -13.92 -9.99
CA ASP A 104 -15.43 -13.43 -11.26
C ASP A 104 -15.94 -12.00 -11.12
N GLY A 105 -15.78 -11.21 -12.16
CA GLY A 105 -16.29 -9.84 -12.23
C GLY A 105 -15.21 -8.76 -11.96
N PRO A 106 -15.63 -7.55 -11.56
CA PRO A 106 -14.71 -6.43 -11.30
C PRO A 106 -13.74 -6.75 -10.16
N LEU A 107 -12.49 -6.35 -10.32
CA LEU A 107 -11.42 -6.54 -9.35
C LEU A 107 -10.85 -5.19 -8.93
N ILE A 108 -10.72 -4.96 -7.62
CA ILE A 108 -10.03 -3.82 -7.02
C ILE A 108 -8.67 -4.32 -6.54
N ILE A 109 -7.59 -3.73 -7.05
CA ILE A 109 -6.22 -4.06 -6.62
C ILE A 109 -5.71 -2.93 -5.73
N ILE A 110 -5.19 -3.28 -4.56
CA ILE A 110 -4.59 -2.36 -3.60
C ILE A 110 -3.23 -2.91 -3.22
N GLY A 111 -2.18 -2.11 -3.35
CA GLY A 111 -0.83 -2.58 -3.10
C GLY A 111 0.03 -1.61 -2.32
N ALA A 112 1.09 -2.16 -1.71
CA ALA A 112 2.17 -1.43 -1.09
C ALA A 112 3.47 -2.24 -1.26
N HIS A 113 4.61 -1.58 -1.47
CA HIS A 113 5.88 -2.28 -1.48
C HIS A 113 6.41 -2.47 -0.06
N TYR A 114 7.12 -3.58 0.18
CA TYR A 114 7.63 -3.91 1.50
C TYR A 114 9.16 -3.85 1.63
N ASP A 115 9.86 -3.63 0.53
CA ASP A 115 11.28 -3.30 0.53
C ASP A 115 11.55 -1.88 1.05
N SER A 116 12.79 -1.57 1.29
CA SER A 116 13.24 -0.25 1.72
C SER A 116 14.55 0.12 1.04
N ALA A 117 14.74 1.40 0.79
CA ALA A 117 15.88 1.93 0.08
C ALA A 117 17.22 1.65 0.76
N SER A 118 18.23 1.46 -0.07
CA SER A 118 19.64 1.54 0.29
C SER A 118 20.35 2.56 -0.60
N SER A 119 21.39 3.18 -0.09
CA SER A 119 22.17 4.17 -0.83
C SER A 119 23.63 4.13 -0.41
N TYR A 120 24.54 4.60 -1.30
CA TYR A 120 25.93 4.82 -0.94
C TYR A 120 26.15 6.25 -0.49
N GLU A 121 26.66 6.40 0.73
CA GLU A 121 27.12 7.68 1.25
C GLU A 121 28.61 7.58 1.62
N ASN A 122 29.46 8.39 0.97
CA ASN A 122 30.92 8.35 1.17
C ASN A 122 31.50 6.92 1.01
N ASP A 123 31.13 6.22 -0.05
CA ASP A 123 31.52 4.83 -0.33
C ASP A 123 31.08 3.80 0.74
N GLN A 124 30.15 4.17 1.62
CA GLN A 124 29.55 3.26 2.58
C GLN A 124 28.08 3.02 2.24
N LEU A 125 27.68 1.75 2.22
CA LEU A 125 26.30 1.37 2.01
C LEU A 125 25.49 1.72 3.27
N THR A 126 24.45 2.52 3.09
CA THR A 126 23.52 2.97 4.13
C THR A 126 22.12 2.47 3.83
N TYR A 127 21.32 2.30 4.86
CA TYR A 127 19.97 1.76 4.75
C TYR A 127 18.97 2.67 5.43
N THR A 128 17.85 2.94 4.75
CA THR A 128 16.73 3.64 5.37
C THR A 128 15.85 2.64 6.12
N PRO A 129 15.36 2.95 7.32
CA PRO A 129 14.37 2.10 7.99
C PRO A 129 13.06 1.95 7.19
N GLY A 130 12.75 2.88 6.29
CA GLY A 130 11.58 2.84 5.43
C GLY A 130 10.27 2.81 6.23
N ALA A 131 10.12 3.70 7.24
CA ALA A 131 8.90 3.75 8.04
C ALA A 131 7.75 4.38 7.26
N ASP A 132 8.01 5.53 6.64
CA ASP A 132 7.09 6.23 5.75
C ASP A 132 7.03 5.54 4.38
N ASP A 133 8.18 5.15 3.87
CA ASP A 133 8.39 4.51 2.57
C ASP A 133 9.03 3.10 2.73
N ASN A 134 8.22 1.99 2.77
CA ASN A 134 6.77 2.05 2.78
C ASN A 134 6.18 1.06 3.80
N ALA A 135 6.79 0.95 4.98
CA ALA A 135 6.24 0.12 6.07
C ALA A 135 4.85 0.60 6.52
N SER A 136 4.58 1.93 6.41
CA SER A 136 3.27 2.51 6.71
C SER A 136 2.19 2.02 5.73
N GLY A 137 2.49 1.99 4.44
CA GLY A 137 1.60 1.44 3.42
C GLY A 137 1.34 -0.05 3.62
N VAL A 138 2.39 -0.83 3.95
CA VAL A 138 2.23 -2.26 4.30
C VAL A 138 1.36 -2.42 5.54
N ALA A 139 1.55 -1.59 6.57
CA ALA A 139 0.72 -1.64 7.77
C ALA A 139 -0.76 -1.38 7.44
N GLY A 140 -1.05 -0.38 6.60
CA GLY A 140 -2.39 -0.11 6.09
C GLY A 140 -2.96 -1.29 5.30
N LEU A 141 -2.14 -1.92 4.45
CA LEU A 141 -2.54 -3.09 3.67
C LEU A 141 -2.91 -4.29 4.55
N LEU A 142 -2.11 -4.58 5.59
CA LEU A 142 -2.37 -5.66 6.53
C LEU A 142 -3.58 -5.39 7.43
N GLU A 143 -3.79 -4.14 7.81
CA GLU A 143 -4.97 -3.76 8.57
C GLU A 143 -6.24 -3.87 7.71
N LEU A 144 -6.18 -3.49 6.43
CA LEU A 144 -7.26 -3.71 5.49
C LEU A 144 -7.59 -5.21 5.36
N ALA A 145 -6.58 -6.08 5.32
CA ALA A 145 -6.78 -7.54 5.32
C ALA A 145 -7.61 -8.00 6.53
N ARG A 146 -7.27 -7.50 7.74
CA ARG A 146 -8.01 -7.82 8.96
C ARG A 146 -9.46 -7.32 8.92
N LEU A 147 -9.70 -6.16 8.32
CA LEU A 147 -11.04 -5.61 8.15
C LEU A 147 -11.86 -6.40 7.11
N LEU A 148 -11.24 -6.86 6.03
CA LEU A 148 -11.87 -7.72 5.01
C LEU A 148 -12.23 -9.10 5.57
N HIS A 149 -11.45 -9.63 6.52
CA HIS A 149 -11.79 -10.85 7.24
C HIS A 149 -13.15 -10.77 7.97
N GLN A 150 -13.44 -9.60 8.54
CA GLN A 150 -14.71 -9.38 9.28
C GLN A 150 -15.93 -9.29 8.36
N GLN A 151 -15.73 -8.92 7.11
CA GLN A 151 -16.80 -8.85 6.12
C GLN A 151 -16.23 -9.09 4.72
N VAL A 152 -16.55 -10.26 4.18
CA VAL A 152 -16.16 -10.62 2.82
C VAL A 152 -16.76 -9.62 1.82
N PRO A 153 -15.95 -9.01 0.96
CA PRO A 153 -16.42 -8.04 -0.02
C PRO A 153 -17.31 -8.71 -1.08
N LYS A 154 -18.27 -7.95 -1.62
CA LYS A 154 -19.15 -8.41 -2.71
C LYS A 154 -18.47 -8.31 -4.08
N THR A 155 -17.37 -7.57 -4.17
CA THR A 155 -16.53 -7.40 -5.37
C THR A 155 -15.19 -8.02 -5.08
N GLY A 156 -14.51 -8.57 -6.09
CA GLY A 156 -13.15 -9.06 -5.93
C GLY A 156 -12.21 -7.97 -5.40
N VAL A 157 -11.47 -8.27 -4.35
CA VAL A 157 -10.41 -7.39 -3.82
C VAL A 157 -9.12 -8.18 -3.75
N GLN A 158 -8.08 -7.66 -4.35
CA GLN A 158 -6.75 -8.23 -4.32
C GLN A 158 -5.81 -7.27 -3.59
N LEU A 159 -5.19 -7.74 -2.53
CA LEU A 159 -4.13 -7.01 -1.83
C LEU A 159 -2.78 -7.56 -2.29
N VAL A 160 -1.86 -6.67 -2.64
CA VAL A 160 -0.54 -7.06 -3.16
C VAL A 160 0.55 -6.36 -2.37
N ALA A 161 1.42 -7.14 -1.74
CA ALA A 161 2.67 -6.63 -1.18
C ALA A 161 3.80 -6.86 -2.19
N TYR A 162 4.38 -5.78 -2.71
CA TYR A 162 5.42 -5.80 -3.74
C TYR A 162 6.81 -5.91 -3.11
N ALA A 163 7.67 -6.71 -3.73
CA ALA A 163 8.99 -7.06 -3.19
C ALA A 163 10.12 -6.11 -3.58
N SER A 164 9.95 -5.32 -4.64
CA SER A 164 11.03 -4.55 -5.25
C SER A 164 10.44 -3.34 -5.97
N GLU A 165 10.36 -2.26 -5.26
CA GLU A 165 10.04 -0.93 -5.80
C GLU A 165 11.30 -0.07 -5.78
N GLU A 166 12.09 -0.23 -4.70
CA GLU A 166 13.31 0.52 -4.49
C GLU A 166 14.47 -0.05 -5.35
N PRO A 167 15.23 0.81 -6.02
CA PRO A 167 16.39 0.36 -6.77
C PRO A 167 17.46 -0.25 -5.85
N PRO A 168 18.18 -1.29 -6.29
CA PRO A 168 19.37 -1.76 -5.59
C PRO A 168 20.38 -0.62 -5.40
N GLY A 169 21.03 -0.55 -4.24
CA GLY A 169 21.96 0.55 -3.90
C GLY A 169 23.10 0.79 -4.90
N ASP A 170 23.43 -0.22 -5.69
CA ASP A 170 24.53 -0.14 -6.70
C ASP A 170 24.09 0.37 -8.08
N ASP A 171 22.80 0.41 -8.37
CA ASP A 171 22.31 0.60 -9.72
C ASP A 171 21.17 1.64 -9.83
N ALA A 172 21.49 2.89 -9.52
CA ALA A 172 20.66 4.03 -9.98
C ALA A 172 20.54 4.11 -11.52
N ASN A 173 21.21 3.22 -12.26
CA ASN A 173 21.24 3.16 -13.72
C ASN A 173 20.48 1.98 -14.34
N LEU A 174 19.81 1.13 -13.56
CA LEU A 174 19.08 -0.05 -14.04
C LEU A 174 17.58 0.16 -14.27
N LEU A 175 17.11 1.40 -14.10
CA LEU A 175 15.75 1.79 -14.49
C LEU A 175 15.73 2.26 -15.95
N ILE A 176 15.94 1.34 -16.88
CA ILE A 176 15.57 1.54 -18.29
C ILE A 176 14.84 0.29 -18.78
#